data_800f4bbe431956314a334d7c6f7699ec
#
_entry.id   800f4bbe431956314a334d7c6f7699ec
#
_cell.length_a   1.000
_cell.length_b   1.000
_cell.length_c   1.000
_cell.angle_alpha   90.00
_cell.angle_beta   90.00
_cell.angle_gamma   90.00
#
_symmetry.space_group_name_H-M   'P 1'
#
loop_
_entity.id
_entity.type
_entity.pdbx_description
1 polymer ?
#
loop_
_entity_poly.entity_id
_entity_poly.type
_entity_poly.pdbx_seq_one_letter_code
_entity_poly.pdbx_strand_id
1 'polypeptide(L)'
;MAANQRKIVHVLWISCLLLLPSAKGHIAAVKKNRFQVTNTTRNGKFLFNQLVGLTSFLTGGNDSSEDDDDEGKTRNCTCECGQSNQENRIVGGRPTGINRYPWVARIVYDGHFHCGASLLTEDYVLTAAHCVRRLKRSKIRVILGDHDQSTTEDTPAKMRAVSAVIRHRNFDQESYNHDIALLKLRKPVEFTKNIRPICLPTSGKDPAGKTGTVVGWGRTTEGGMLPNVVQEVQVPILTLSQCRAMKYRASRITSYMLCAGRGAMDSCQGDSGGPLLVPNGDKFEIVGIVSWGVGCGRPGYPGVYTRVSKYINWLKYNLEDTCVCS
;
A
#
# COMPACT_ATOMS: atom_id res chain seq x y z
N MET A 1 34.68 45.73 42.33
CA MET A 1 35.44 44.83 43.20
C MET A 1 34.62 43.57 43.43
N ALA A 2 35.22 42.42 43.30
CA ALA A 2 34.77 41.01 43.49
C ALA A 2 34.51 40.28 42.15
N ALA A 3 35.43 39.69 41.72
CA ALA A 3 36.21 38.47 41.73
C ALA A 3 35.47 37.27 41.14
N ASN A 4 35.93 36.90 40.02
CA ASN A 4 35.66 35.75 39.13
C ASN A 4 36.08 34.44 39.82
N GLN A 5 35.18 33.43 39.87
CA GLN A 5 35.56 32.07 40.23
C GLN A 5 35.10 31.12 39.09
N ARG A 6 36.04 30.70 38.29
CA ARG A 6 35.93 29.59 37.34
C ARG A 6 36.13 28.28 38.12
N LYS A 7 35.11 27.38 38.13
CA LYS A 7 35.29 25.99 38.55
C LYS A 7 35.60 25.13 37.34
N ILE A 8 36.81 24.60 37.34
CA ILE A 8 37.33 23.60 36.42
C ILE A 8 36.85 22.25 36.94
N VAL A 9 36.05 21.51 36.15
CA VAL A 9 35.70 20.12 36.43
C VAL A 9 36.61 19.22 35.60
N HIS A 10 37.53 18.52 36.30
CA HIS A 10 38.33 17.44 35.74
C HIS A 10 37.47 16.20 35.58
N VAL A 11 37.31 15.73 34.36
CA VAL A 11 36.74 14.43 34.04
C VAL A 11 37.88 13.41 33.98
N LEU A 12 37.93 12.52 34.98
CA LEU A 12 38.82 11.36 35.05
C LEU A 12 38.33 10.28 34.09
N TRP A 13 39.16 9.94 33.11
CA TRP A 13 39.00 8.75 32.29
C TRP A 13 39.49 7.54 33.04
N ILE A 14 38.60 6.61 33.41
CA ILE A 14 38.94 5.29 33.91
C ILE A 14 38.90 4.33 32.72
N SER A 15 40.08 3.93 32.26
CA SER A 15 40.26 2.85 31.29
C SER A 15 40.08 1.50 32.00
N CYS A 16 38.99 0.81 31.71
CA CYS A 16 38.78 -0.57 32.17
C CYS A 16 39.27 -1.53 31.08
N LEU A 17 40.50 -2.02 31.21
CA LEU A 17 41.03 -3.14 30.43
C LEU A 17 40.41 -4.43 30.98
N LEU A 18 39.49 -5.03 30.23
CA LEU A 18 39.05 -6.41 30.49
C LEU A 18 39.81 -7.37 29.58
N LEU A 19 40.62 -8.20 30.22
CA LEU A 19 41.31 -9.33 29.63
C LEU A 19 40.32 -10.40 29.16
N LEU A 20 40.37 -10.76 27.88
CA LEU A 20 39.68 -11.91 27.31
C LEU A 20 40.58 -13.15 27.40
N PRO A 21 40.09 -14.30 27.83
CA PRO A 21 40.85 -15.55 27.77
C PRO A 21 40.78 -16.16 26.37
N SER A 22 41.95 -16.56 25.88
CA SER A 22 42.16 -17.34 24.67
C SER A 22 41.54 -18.73 24.82
N ALA A 23 40.55 -19.07 23.98
CA ALA A 23 40.10 -20.45 23.79
C ALA A 23 40.61 -20.98 22.45
N LYS A 24 41.63 -21.81 22.48
CA LYS A 24 42.01 -22.74 21.43
C LYS A 24 41.00 -23.88 21.39
N GLY A 25 40.42 -24.20 20.24
CA GLY A 25 39.55 -25.36 20.18
C GLY A 25 39.02 -25.68 18.78
N HIS A 26 39.70 -26.57 18.08
CA HIS A 26 39.23 -27.52 17.06
C HIS A 26 38.43 -27.06 15.84
N ILE A 27 39.16 -27.03 14.71
CA ILE A 27 38.62 -27.06 13.35
C ILE A 27 38.12 -28.49 13.11
N ALA A 28 36.80 -28.67 13.03
CA ALA A 28 36.18 -29.88 12.52
C ALA A 28 35.95 -29.71 11.01
N ALA A 29 36.61 -30.56 10.24
CA ALA A 29 36.47 -30.63 8.79
C ALA A 29 35.06 -31.15 8.39
N VAL A 30 34.23 -30.29 7.77
CA VAL A 30 32.99 -30.75 7.15
C VAL A 30 33.26 -31.28 5.75
N LYS A 31 33.05 -32.58 5.59
CA LYS A 31 33.14 -33.30 4.30
C LYS A 31 32.13 -32.73 3.30
N LYS A 32 32.63 -32.28 2.15
CA LYS A 32 31.81 -31.97 0.96
C LYS A 32 31.24 -33.26 0.39
N ASN A 33 29.95 -33.50 0.55
CA ASN A 33 29.23 -34.50 -0.22
C ASN A 33 28.89 -33.89 -1.60
N ARG A 34 29.55 -34.45 -2.62
CA ARG A 34 29.34 -34.17 -4.03
C ARG A 34 28.17 -35.04 -4.50
N PHE A 35 26.98 -34.44 -4.70
CA PHE A 35 25.89 -35.13 -5.38
C PHE A 35 26.19 -35.17 -6.86
N GLN A 36 26.37 -36.39 -7.40
CA GLN A 36 26.40 -36.65 -8.84
C GLN A 36 24.96 -36.66 -9.34
N VAL A 37 24.68 -35.82 -10.33
CA VAL A 37 23.44 -35.87 -11.11
C VAL A 37 23.64 -36.87 -12.23
N THR A 38 23.00 -38.03 -12.15
CA THR A 38 22.89 -38.98 -13.25
C THR A 38 21.73 -38.55 -14.16
N ASN A 39 22.08 -38.16 -15.38
CA ASN A 39 21.13 -37.98 -16.47
C ASN A 39 20.57 -39.34 -16.89
N THR A 40 19.29 -39.54 -16.71
CA THR A 40 18.55 -40.65 -17.32
C THR A 40 17.54 -40.07 -18.32
N THR A 41 17.94 -40.09 -19.56
CA THR A 41 17.07 -39.91 -20.72
C THR A 41 16.13 -41.10 -20.83
N ARG A 42 14.83 -40.86 -20.70
CA ARG A 42 13.82 -41.87 -21.04
C ARG A 42 12.92 -41.32 -22.14
N ASN A 43 13.22 -41.82 -23.37
CA ASN A 43 12.37 -41.71 -24.54
C ASN A 43 11.09 -42.54 -24.30
N GLY A 44 9.93 -41.88 -24.30
CA GLY A 44 8.62 -42.51 -24.32
C GLY A 44 7.84 -42.03 -25.53
N LYS A 45 7.91 -42.79 -26.64
CA LYS A 45 7.01 -42.64 -27.78
C LYS A 45 5.64 -43.15 -27.37
N PHE A 46 4.61 -42.33 -27.43
CA PHE A 46 3.24 -42.82 -27.41
C PHE A 46 2.69 -42.85 -28.84
N LEU A 47 2.34 -44.07 -29.27
CA LEU A 47 1.73 -44.41 -30.54
C LEU A 47 0.28 -43.93 -30.59
N PHE A 48 -0.05 -43.27 -31.68
CA PHE A 48 -1.42 -42.98 -32.12
C PHE A 48 -2.03 -44.30 -32.61
N ASN A 49 -3.13 -44.76 -32.04
CA ASN A 49 -4.00 -45.75 -32.63
C ASN A 49 -5.21 -45.05 -33.24
N GLN A 50 -5.21 -45.07 -34.58
CA GLN A 50 -6.38 -44.83 -35.41
C GLN A 50 -7.27 -46.08 -35.38
N LEU A 51 -8.53 -45.90 -35.09
CA LEU A 51 -9.56 -46.86 -35.48
C LEU A 51 -10.69 -46.12 -36.21
N VAL A 52 -10.75 -46.43 -37.49
CA VAL A 52 -11.80 -46.04 -38.42
C VAL A 52 -13.00 -46.94 -38.20
N GLY A 53 -14.16 -46.37 -38.08
CA GLY A 53 -15.44 -47.10 -38.12
C GLY A 53 -16.51 -46.25 -38.76
N LEU A 54 -16.75 -46.48 -40.06
CA LEU A 54 -17.89 -45.96 -40.82
C LEU A 54 -19.20 -46.54 -40.31
N THR A 55 -20.21 -45.71 -40.05
CA THR A 55 -21.60 -46.01 -40.47
C THR A 55 -22.38 -44.69 -40.62
N SER A 56 -22.81 -44.43 -41.82
CA SER A 56 -23.78 -43.44 -42.20
C SER A 56 -25.18 -43.77 -41.68
N PHE A 57 -25.93 -42.79 -41.18
CA PHE A 57 -27.38 -42.69 -41.43
C PHE A 57 -27.83 -41.22 -41.32
N LEU A 58 -28.56 -40.84 -42.35
CA LEU A 58 -29.20 -39.53 -42.60
C LEU A 58 -30.35 -39.29 -41.58
N THR A 59 -30.35 -38.16 -40.91
CA THR A 59 -31.59 -37.42 -40.61
C THR A 59 -31.21 -35.95 -40.47
N GLY A 60 -31.92 -35.09 -41.17
CA GLY A 60 -31.76 -33.64 -41.13
C GLY A 60 -32.23 -33.09 -39.80
N GLY A 61 -31.43 -32.22 -39.24
CA GLY A 61 -31.73 -31.34 -38.14
C GLY A 61 -30.99 -30.05 -38.34
N ASN A 62 -31.72 -28.94 -38.48
CA ASN A 62 -31.20 -27.58 -38.48
C ASN A 62 -30.45 -27.36 -37.11
N ASP A 63 -29.15 -27.44 -37.11
CA ASP A 63 -28.34 -26.86 -36.08
C ASP A 63 -27.99 -25.45 -36.50
N SER A 64 -28.71 -24.50 -35.89
CA SER A 64 -28.27 -23.12 -35.77
C SER A 64 -27.05 -23.13 -34.87
N SER A 65 -25.87 -22.93 -35.46
CA SER A 65 -24.64 -22.58 -34.72
C SER A 65 -24.93 -21.29 -33.97
N GLU A 66 -25.19 -21.40 -32.65
CA GLU A 66 -25.01 -20.30 -31.72
C GLU A 66 -23.51 -20.06 -31.62
N ASP A 67 -23.01 -19.09 -32.40
CA ASP A 67 -21.72 -18.47 -32.13
C ASP A 67 -21.85 -17.81 -30.76
N ASP A 68 -21.33 -18.44 -29.71
CA ASP A 68 -21.07 -17.83 -28.42
C ASP A 68 -20.03 -16.74 -28.62
N ASP A 69 -20.49 -15.57 -29.10
CA ASP A 69 -19.77 -14.32 -28.95
C ASP A 69 -19.69 -14.05 -27.44
N ASP A 70 -18.55 -14.40 -26.85
CA ASP A 70 -18.11 -13.92 -25.54
C ASP A 70 -17.82 -12.41 -25.63
N GLU A 71 -18.87 -11.65 -25.93
CA GLU A 71 -18.89 -10.20 -25.74
C GLU A 71 -18.67 -9.96 -24.25
N GLY A 72 -17.48 -9.46 -23.93
CA GLY A 72 -17.02 -9.11 -22.58
C GLY A 72 -18.14 -8.43 -21.82
N LYS A 73 -18.78 -9.17 -20.95
CA LYS A 73 -19.92 -8.77 -20.11
C LYS A 73 -19.49 -7.60 -19.24
N THR A 74 -19.65 -6.38 -19.74
CA THR A 74 -19.43 -5.16 -18.97
C THR A 74 -20.33 -5.22 -17.74
N ARG A 75 -19.72 -5.49 -16.56
CA ARG A 75 -20.46 -5.49 -15.31
C ARG A 75 -21.01 -4.10 -15.07
N ASN A 76 -22.34 -3.98 -15.04
CA ASN A 76 -22.99 -2.72 -14.69
C ASN A 76 -22.82 -2.50 -13.18
N CYS A 77 -21.82 -1.71 -12.81
CA CYS A 77 -21.51 -1.40 -11.41
C CYS A 77 -22.36 -0.22 -10.96
N THR A 78 -23.29 -0.45 -10.03
CA THR A 78 -24.21 0.56 -9.52
C THR A 78 -23.74 1.23 -8.22
N CYS A 79 -22.50 0.97 -7.78
CA CYS A 79 -21.98 1.50 -6.54
C CYS A 79 -21.31 2.87 -6.70
N GLU A 80 -21.41 3.68 -5.63
CA GLU A 80 -20.78 5.00 -5.55
C GLU A 80 -19.48 4.95 -4.75
N CYS A 81 -18.51 5.80 -5.12
CA CYS A 81 -17.24 5.96 -4.45
C CYS A 81 -17.04 7.37 -3.90
N GLY A 82 -16.07 7.54 -3.01
CA GLY A 82 -15.54 8.84 -2.58
C GLY A 82 -16.47 9.69 -1.70
N GLN A 83 -17.59 9.13 -1.23
CA GLN A 83 -18.56 9.83 -0.38
C GLN A 83 -18.09 9.84 1.07
N SER A 84 -17.71 11.03 1.59
CA SER A 84 -17.36 11.22 3.01
C SER A 84 -18.59 11.39 3.90
N ASN A 85 -18.43 11.08 5.19
CA ASN A 85 -19.58 11.11 6.13
C ASN A 85 -19.82 12.45 6.84
N GLN A 86 -18.92 13.43 6.69
CA GLN A 86 -19.05 14.72 7.38
C GLN A 86 -18.70 15.88 6.46
N GLU A 87 -19.46 16.96 6.57
CA GLU A 87 -19.29 18.19 5.79
C GLU A 87 -18.29 19.18 6.40
N ASN A 88 -17.98 19.11 7.69
CA ASN A 88 -17.19 20.12 8.39
C ASN A 88 -15.67 19.93 8.14
N ARG A 89 -15.07 20.92 7.48
CA ARG A 89 -13.63 21.06 7.28
C ARG A 89 -12.92 21.45 8.57
N ILE A 90 -11.94 20.66 8.98
CA ILE A 90 -10.98 21.01 10.04
C ILE A 90 -9.59 21.07 9.40
N VAL A 91 -8.84 22.15 9.65
CA VAL A 91 -7.50 22.40 9.09
C VAL A 91 -6.43 22.11 10.13
N GLY A 92 -5.36 21.37 9.73
CA GLY A 92 -4.19 21.01 10.57
C GLY A 92 -4.31 19.63 11.23
N GLY A 93 -3.23 18.84 11.29
CA GLY A 93 -3.19 17.44 11.80
C GLY A 93 -3.95 17.23 13.10
N ARG A 94 -5.18 16.78 12.99
CA ARG A 94 -6.17 16.63 14.10
C ARG A 94 -6.95 15.33 13.91
N PRO A 95 -7.55 14.80 14.99
CA PRO A 95 -8.49 13.69 14.88
C PRO A 95 -9.60 14.01 13.88
N THR A 96 -9.92 13.05 13.02
CA THR A 96 -11.09 13.16 12.13
C THR A 96 -12.37 12.95 12.93
N GLY A 97 -13.53 13.31 12.35
CA GLY A 97 -14.79 12.75 12.82
C GLY A 97 -14.84 11.24 12.60
N ILE A 98 -15.66 10.55 13.42
CA ILE A 98 -15.81 9.08 13.37
C ILE A 98 -16.21 8.66 11.95
N ASN A 99 -15.39 7.78 11.34
CA ASN A 99 -15.58 7.26 9.98
C ASN A 99 -15.83 8.33 8.91
N ARG A 100 -15.25 9.51 9.06
CA ARG A 100 -15.32 10.59 8.06
C ARG A 100 -14.87 10.13 6.68
N TYR A 101 -13.82 9.28 6.63
CA TYR A 101 -13.25 8.71 5.43
C TYR A 101 -13.46 7.19 5.42
N PRO A 102 -14.64 6.70 4.99
CA PRO A 102 -15.06 5.31 5.19
C PRO A 102 -14.28 4.27 4.34
N TRP A 103 -13.40 4.73 3.46
CA TRP A 103 -12.46 3.89 2.70
C TRP A 103 -11.13 3.65 3.39
N VAL A 104 -10.83 4.37 4.49
CA VAL A 104 -9.56 4.20 5.18
C VAL A 104 -9.54 2.86 5.88
N ALA A 105 -8.46 2.12 5.63
CA ALA A 105 -8.23 0.81 6.21
C ALA A 105 -6.85 0.74 6.85
N ARG A 106 -6.69 -0.17 7.81
CA ARG A 106 -5.38 -0.49 8.38
C ARG A 106 -4.99 -1.95 8.10
N ILE A 107 -3.73 -2.14 7.76
CA ILE A 107 -3.13 -3.46 7.64
C ILE A 107 -2.53 -3.83 8.99
N VAL A 108 -2.91 -5.02 9.46
CA VAL A 108 -2.37 -5.64 10.68
C VAL A 108 -1.57 -6.87 10.27
N TYR A 109 -0.35 -6.97 10.77
CA TYR A 109 0.50 -8.12 10.58
C TYR A 109 0.87 -8.75 11.91
N ASP A 110 0.56 -10.04 12.06
CA ASP A 110 0.82 -10.80 13.29
C ASP A 110 0.26 -10.13 14.55
N GLY A 111 -0.94 -9.50 14.42
CA GLY A 111 -1.63 -8.82 15.52
C GLY A 111 -1.27 -7.35 15.73
N HIS A 112 -0.24 -6.82 15.04
CA HIS A 112 0.22 -5.45 15.23
C HIS A 112 -0.09 -4.56 14.03
N PHE A 113 -0.41 -3.28 14.29
CA PHE A 113 -0.54 -2.26 13.24
C PHE A 113 0.73 -2.20 12.40
N HIS A 114 0.56 -2.19 11.08
CA HIS A 114 1.69 -2.28 10.15
C HIS A 114 1.72 -1.15 9.11
N CYS A 115 0.60 -0.90 8.44
CA CYS A 115 0.47 0.10 7.38
C CYS A 115 -0.98 0.55 7.22
N GLY A 116 -1.18 1.68 6.54
CA GLY A 116 -2.46 2.11 6.01
C GLY A 116 -2.81 1.43 4.69
N ALA A 117 -4.07 1.54 4.31
CA ALA A 117 -4.61 1.10 3.03
C ALA A 117 -5.90 1.85 2.71
N SER A 118 -6.44 1.65 1.50
CA SER A 118 -7.69 2.26 1.04
C SER A 118 -8.57 1.24 0.33
N LEU A 119 -9.85 1.17 0.69
CA LEU A 119 -10.83 0.30 0.03
C LEU A 119 -11.11 0.82 -1.37
N LEU A 120 -10.95 -0.02 -2.40
CA LEU A 120 -11.29 0.31 -3.79
C LEU A 120 -12.59 -0.34 -4.25
N THR A 121 -12.80 -1.59 -3.85
CA THR A 121 -13.99 -2.40 -4.20
C THR A 121 -14.41 -3.22 -2.98
N GLU A 122 -15.48 -3.99 -3.08
CA GLU A 122 -15.93 -4.86 -1.97
C GLU A 122 -14.88 -5.88 -1.50
N ASP A 123 -13.93 -6.24 -2.35
CA ASP A 123 -12.94 -7.28 -2.08
C ASP A 123 -11.49 -6.89 -2.35
N TYR A 124 -11.20 -5.62 -2.71
CA TYR A 124 -9.83 -5.14 -2.91
C TYR A 124 -9.51 -3.88 -2.12
N VAL A 125 -8.35 -3.88 -1.48
CA VAL A 125 -7.75 -2.68 -0.88
C VAL A 125 -6.42 -2.34 -1.55
N LEU A 126 -6.18 -1.06 -1.71
CA LEU A 126 -4.96 -0.47 -2.27
C LEU A 126 -4.00 -0.08 -1.15
N THR A 127 -2.73 -0.38 -1.33
CA THR A 127 -1.65 -0.02 -0.40
C THR A 127 -0.31 0.12 -1.12
N ALA A 128 0.77 0.38 -0.40
CA ALA A 128 2.12 0.40 -0.93
C ALA A 128 2.73 -1.02 -1.01
N ALA A 129 3.56 -1.27 -2.04
CA ALA A 129 4.22 -2.56 -2.21
C ALA A 129 5.24 -2.85 -1.09
N HIS A 130 5.93 -1.82 -0.58
CA HIS A 130 6.87 -1.97 0.52
C HIS A 130 6.20 -2.47 1.80
N CYS A 131 4.93 -2.13 2.04
CA CYS A 131 4.15 -2.58 3.19
C CYS A 131 3.95 -4.11 3.23
N VAL A 132 3.90 -4.76 2.06
CA VAL A 132 3.50 -6.18 1.98
C VAL A 132 4.59 -7.10 1.41
N ARG A 133 5.75 -6.54 1.08
CA ARG A 133 6.80 -7.22 0.32
C ARG A 133 7.34 -8.51 0.94
N ARG A 134 7.53 -8.56 2.25
CA ARG A 134 8.14 -9.70 2.96
C ARG A 134 7.18 -10.38 3.92
N LEU A 135 5.89 -10.04 3.83
CA LEU A 135 4.91 -10.56 4.75
C LEU A 135 4.39 -11.93 4.33
N LYS A 136 4.13 -12.79 5.31
CA LYS A 136 3.37 -14.03 5.10
C LYS A 136 1.89 -13.66 5.00
N ARG A 137 1.27 -13.92 3.83
CA ARG A 137 -0.13 -13.60 3.55
C ARG A 137 -1.10 -14.09 4.64
N SER A 138 -0.87 -15.29 5.19
CA SER A 138 -1.72 -15.88 6.24
C SER A 138 -1.79 -15.05 7.53
N LYS A 139 -0.77 -14.20 7.78
CA LYS A 139 -0.68 -13.33 8.96
C LYS A 139 -1.19 -11.90 8.69
N ILE A 140 -1.53 -11.57 7.45
CA ILE A 140 -2.07 -10.25 7.09
C ILE A 140 -3.57 -10.21 7.40
N ARG A 141 -4.01 -9.12 8.05
CA ARG A 141 -5.42 -8.76 8.21
C ARG A 141 -5.62 -7.33 7.76
N VAL A 142 -6.77 -7.07 7.15
CA VAL A 142 -7.24 -5.74 6.81
C VAL A 142 -8.41 -5.42 7.72
N ILE A 143 -8.38 -4.25 8.35
CA ILE A 143 -9.46 -3.77 9.22
C ILE A 143 -10.05 -2.53 8.57
N LEU A 144 -11.37 -2.53 8.41
CA LEU A 144 -12.18 -1.52 7.73
C LEU A 144 -13.26 -1.01 8.68
N GLY A 145 -13.66 0.25 8.53
CA GLY A 145 -14.69 0.86 9.36
C GLY A 145 -14.25 1.14 10.81
N ASP A 146 -12.94 1.10 11.07
CA ASP A 146 -12.34 1.40 12.37
C ASP A 146 -12.02 2.90 12.49
N HIS A 147 -12.09 3.43 13.70
CA HIS A 147 -11.73 4.81 14.00
C HIS A 147 -10.71 4.90 15.13
N ASP A 148 -11.00 4.28 16.26
CA ASP A 148 -10.09 4.18 17.40
C ASP A 148 -9.53 2.77 17.50
N GLN A 149 -8.23 2.59 17.17
CA GLN A 149 -7.58 1.28 17.18
C GLN A 149 -7.40 0.69 18.59
N SER A 150 -7.68 1.44 19.65
CA SER A 150 -7.59 0.99 21.05
C SER A 150 -8.88 0.36 21.56
N THR A 151 -10.00 0.55 20.87
CA THR A 151 -11.32 0.03 21.25
C THR A 151 -12.02 -0.62 20.05
N THR A 152 -13.05 -1.41 20.31
CA THR A 152 -13.96 -1.96 19.30
C THR A 152 -15.39 -1.46 19.50
N GLU A 153 -15.59 -0.53 20.43
CA GLU A 153 -16.93 -0.07 20.86
C GLU A 153 -17.42 1.13 20.05
N ASP A 154 -16.48 1.95 19.51
CA ASP A 154 -16.79 3.17 18.77
C ASP A 154 -17.39 2.89 17.39
N THR A 155 -16.98 1.78 16.75
CA THR A 155 -17.41 1.42 15.40
C THR A 155 -17.45 -0.11 15.21
N PRO A 156 -18.40 -0.63 14.38
CA PRO A 156 -18.46 -2.04 14.04
C PRO A 156 -17.40 -2.42 13.00
N ALA A 157 -16.12 -2.26 13.35
CA ALA A 157 -15.00 -2.56 12.47
C ALA A 157 -15.05 -3.98 11.90
N LYS A 158 -14.72 -4.15 10.63
CA LYS A 158 -14.70 -5.44 9.93
C LYS A 158 -13.28 -5.88 9.64
N MET A 159 -12.87 -6.99 10.25
CA MET A 159 -11.60 -7.64 9.95
C MET A 159 -11.74 -8.64 8.79
N ARG A 160 -10.83 -8.59 7.83
CA ARG A 160 -10.76 -9.52 6.70
C ARG A 160 -9.37 -10.12 6.57
N ALA A 161 -9.33 -11.43 6.32
CA ALA A 161 -8.12 -12.11 5.89
C ALA A 161 -7.86 -11.83 4.42
N VAL A 162 -6.60 -11.94 4.00
CA VAL A 162 -6.16 -11.70 2.62
C VAL A 162 -6.04 -13.02 1.87
N SER A 163 -6.65 -13.09 0.67
CA SER A 163 -6.58 -14.24 -0.24
C SER A 163 -5.45 -14.13 -1.25
N ALA A 164 -5.12 -12.90 -1.69
CA ALA A 164 -4.00 -12.64 -2.59
C ALA A 164 -3.31 -11.32 -2.27
N VAL A 165 -2.00 -11.25 -2.56
CA VAL A 165 -1.16 -10.05 -2.50
C VAL A 165 -0.62 -9.80 -3.90
N ILE A 166 -1.10 -8.74 -4.56
CA ILE A 166 -0.75 -8.38 -5.92
C ILE A 166 0.13 -7.13 -5.87
N ARG A 167 1.44 -7.30 -6.05
CA ARG A 167 2.40 -6.19 -6.08
C ARG A 167 2.74 -5.84 -7.51
N HIS A 168 2.99 -4.57 -7.78
CA HIS A 168 3.50 -4.17 -9.08
C HIS A 168 4.83 -4.88 -9.35
N ARG A 169 4.96 -5.58 -10.50
CA ARG A 169 6.13 -6.43 -10.82
C ARG A 169 7.46 -5.66 -10.85
N ASN A 170 7.40 -4.36 -11.19
CA ASN A 170 8.56 -3.49 -11.29
C ASN A 170 8.83 -2.71 -9.99
N PHE A 171 8.19 -3.08 -8.87
CA PHE A 171 8.51 -2.44 -7.59
C PHE A 171 9.98 -2.64 -7.25
N ASP A 172 10.69 -1.53 -7.08
CA ASP A 172 12.08 -1.49 -6.67
C ASP A 172 12.23 -0.93 -5.24
N GLN A 173 12.83 -1.72 -4.36
CA GLN A 173 12.98 -1.38 -2.95
C GLN A 173 13.99 -0.27 -2.67
N GLU A 174 15.00 -0.11 -3.53
CA GLU A 174 16.06 0.89 -3.30
C GLU A 174 15.59 2.29 -3.67
N SER A 175 14.89 2.40 -4.79
CA SER A 175 14.34 3.66 -5.30
C SER A 175 12.92 3.94 -4.82
N TYR A 176 12.18 2.93 -4.35
CA TYR A 176 10.73 2.96 -4.10
C TYR A 176 9.91 3.28 -5.36
N ASN A 177 10.48 3.03 -6.55
CA ASN A 177 9.73 3.18 -7.79
C ASN A 177 8.68 2.09 -7.91
N HIS A 178 7.51 2.41 -8.45
CA HIS A 178 6.36 1.51 -8.56
C HIS A 178 5.87 0.91 -7.23
N ASP A 179 5.86 1.71 -6.18
CA ASP A 179 5.46 1.31 -4.83
C ASP A 179 3.94 1.25 -4.68
N ILE A 180 3.32 0.23 -5.28
CA ILE A 180 1.87 0.01 -5.30
C ILE A 180 1.56 -1.49 -5.20
N ALA A 181 0.53 -1.83 -4.44
CA ALA A 181 0.03 -3.18 -4.29
C ALA A 181 -1.48 -3.21 -4.03
N LEU A 182 -2.12 -4.29 -4.45
CA LEU A 182 -3.49 -4.64 -4.11
C LEU A 182 -3.49 -5.85 -3.16
N LEU A 183 -4.39 -5.83 -2.20
CA LEU A 183 -4.72 -6.97 -1.36
C LEU A 183 -6.14 -7.43 -1.69
N LYS A 184 -6.29 -8.66 -2.19
CA LYS A 184 -7.61 -9.27 -2.35
C LYS A 184 -8.06 -9.84 -1.02
N LEU A 185 -9.23 -9.43 -0.56
CA LEU A 185 -9.85 -9.93 0.66
C LEU A 185 -10.35 -11.36 0.43
N ARG A 186 -10.36 -12.18 1.47
CA ARG A 186 -10.86 -13.57 1.36
C ARG A 186 -12.39 -13.62 1.27
N LYS A 187 -13.05 -12.67 1.90
CA LYS A 187 -14.49 -12.45 1.84
C LYS A 187 -14.74 -10.99 1.55
N PRO A 188 -15.63 -10.64 0.65
CA PRO A 188 -15.95 -9.24 0.37
C PRO A 188 -16.52 -8.56 1.63
N VAL A 189 -16.53 -7.23 1.60
CA VAL A 189 -17.19 -6.40 2.59
C VAL A 189 -18.47 -5.83 1.99
N GLU A 190 -19.48 -5.74 2.80
CA GLU A 190 -20.69 -5.01 2.47
C GLU A 190 -20.46 -3.53 2.66
N PHE A 191 -20.85 -2.71 1.68
CA PHE A 191 -20.78 -1.26 1.80
C PHE A 191 -21.85 -0.76 2.78
N THR A 192 -21.41 0.05 3.71
CA THR A 192 -22.24 0.65 4.77
C THR A 192 -21.84 2.11 4.90
N LYS A 193 -22.51 2.85 5.80
CA LYS A 193 -22.08 4.22 6.14
C LYS A 193 -20.60 4.30 6.55
N ASN A 194 -20.07 3.27 7.22
CA ASN A 194 -18.71 3.26 7.77
C ASN A 194 -17.69 2.57 6.87
N ILE A 195 -18.13 1.89 5.80
CA ILE A 195 -17.26 1.15 4.86
C ILE A 195 -17.75 1.46 3.45
N ARG A 196 -17.02 2.33 2.73
CA ARG A 196 -17.30 2.73 1.34
C ARG A 196 -16.00 2.81 0.55
N PRO A 197 -16.03 2.60 -0.77
CA PRO A 197 -14.84 2.69 -1.60
C PRO A 197 -14.43 4.13 -1.88
N ILE A 198 -13.13 4.35 -2.14
CA ILE A 198 -12.59 5.61 -2.66
C ILE A 198 -12.58 5.60 -4.19
N CYS A 199 -12.84 6.75 -4.82
CA CYS A 199 -12.72 6.86 -6.27
C CYS A 199 -11.26 6.83 -6.72
N LEU A 200 -11.02 6.18 -7.86
CA LEU A 200 -9.76 6.31 -8.59
C LEU A 200 -9.71 7.69 -9.27
N PRO A 201 -8.52 8.26 -9.45
CA PRO A 201 -8.40 9.58 -10.05
C PRO A 201 -8.80 9.55 -11.52
N THR A 202 -9.46 10.61 -11.97
CA THR A 202 -9.77 10.80 -13.39
C THR A 202 -8.46 10.84 -14.19
N SER A 203 -8.37 10.01 -15.24
CA SER A 203 -7.20 9.93 -16.10
C SER A 203 -6.82 11.30 -16.68
N GLY A 204 -5.50 11.60 -16.67
CA GLY A 204 -4.95 12.82 -17.29
C GLY A 204 -4.97 14.08 -16.41
N LYS A 205 -5.67 14.11 -15.28
CA LYS A 205 -5.64 15.26 -14.38
C LYS A 205 -4.40 15.20 -13.46
N ASP A 206 -3.57 16.24 -13.49
CA ASP A 206 -2.47 16.43 -12.54
C ASP A 206 -3.02 17.15 -11.29
N PRO A 207 -2.89 16.59 -10.08
CA PRO A 207 -3.34 17.23 -8.85
C PRO A 207 -2.38 18.31 -8.33
N ALA A 208 -1.27 18.59 -9.01
CA ALA A 208 -0.30 19.62 -8.61
C ALA A 208 -0.97 20.99 -8.42
N GLY A 209 -0.55 21.71 -7.38
CA GLY A 209 -1.14 23.00 -6.98
C GLY A 209 -2.41 22.91 -6.15
N LYS A 210 -3.02 21.71 -6.02
CA LYS A 210 -4.15 21.49 -5.12
C LYS A 210 -3.67 21.23 -3.69
N THR A 211 -4.59 21.40 -2.73
CA THR A 211 -4.42 20.88 -1.38
C THR A 211 -4.96 19.46 -1.34
N GLY A 212 -4.12 18.51 -0.94
CA GLY A 212 -4.50 17.13 -0.65
C GLY A 212 -4.71 16.91 0.84
N THR A 213 -5.37 15.81 1.20
CA THR A 213 -5.56 15.37 2.58
C THR A 213 -4.95 13.98 2.75
N VAL A 214 -3.99 13.83 3.66
CA VAL A 214 -3.49 12.53 4.12
C VAL A 214 -4.32 12.10 5.31
N VAL A 215 -4.71 10.82 5.35
CA VAL A 215 -5.57 10.26 6.39
C VAL A 215 -4.99 8.93 6.87
N GLY A 216 -4.86 8.75 8.18
CA GLY A 216 -4.35 7.51 8.74
C GLY A 216 -4.09 7.54 10.23
N TRP A 217 -3.40 6.53 10.74
CA TRP A 217 -2.95 6.39 12.14
C TRP A 217 -1.45 6.65 12.29
N GLY A 218 -0.86 7.39 11.34
CA GLY A 218 0.55 7.76 11.40
C GLY A 218 0.84 8.72 12.56
N ARG A 219 2.12 8.79 12.93
CA ARG A 219 2.59 9.70 13.98
C ARG A 219 2.30 11.15 13.60
N THR A 220 1.91 11.95 14.56
CA THR A 220 1.68 13.39 14.35
C THR A 220 2.94 14.23 14.43
N THR A 221 4.03 13.65 14.94
CA THR A 221 5.38 14.25 15.00
C THR A 221 6.43 13.17 14.79
N GLU A 222 7.60 13.56 14.25
CA GLU A 222 8.73 12.64 14.09
C GLU A 222 9.15 12.07 15.43
N GLY A 223 9.20 10.72 15.54
CA GLY A 223 9.53 10.01 16.80
C GLY A 223 8.43 10.01 17.87
N GLY A 224 7.27 10.65 17.61
CA GLY A 224 6.11 10.63 18.52
C GLY A 224 5.45 9.27 18.65
N MET A 225 4.39 9.15 19.45
CA MET A 225 3.58 7.92 19.56
C MET A 225 2.58 7.84 18.39
N LEU A 226 2.16 6.62 18.05
CA LEU A 226 1.04 6.41 17.13
C LEU A 226 -0.25 6.84 17.82
N PRO A 227 -1.11 7.65 17.17
CA PRO A 227 -2.41 8.02 17.72
C PRO A 227 -3.35 6.81 17.72
N ASN A 228 -4.26 6.76 18.70
CA ASN A 228 -5.29 5.73 18.71
C ASN A 228 -6.36 5.99 17.64
N VAL A 229 -6.72 7.26 17.43
CA VAL A 229 -7.78 7.67 16.51
C VAL A 229 -7.22 8.15 15.17
N VAL A 230 -7.98 7.95 14.10
CA VAL A 230 -7.65 8.42 12.75
C VAL A 230 -7.38 9.92 12.75
N GLN A 231 -6.25 10.31 12.16
CA GLN A 231 -5.83 11.70 11.97
C GLN A 231 -5.98 12.11 10.51
N GLU A 232 -6.11 13.40 10.27
CA GLU A 232 -6.01 14.01 8.95
C GLU A 232 -5.04 15.18 8.95
N VAL A 233 -4.32 15.37 7.87
CA VAL A 233 -3.49 16.56 7.63
C VAL A 233 -3.65 17.03 6.19
N GLN A 234 -3.82 18.35 6.02
CA GLN A 234 -3.83 18.96 4.69
C GLN A 234 -2.42 19.29 4.25
N VAL A 235 -2.08 18.91 3.02
CA VAL A 235 -0.75 19.07 2.44
C VAL A 235 -0.83 19.69 1.05
N PRO A 236 0.00 20.71 0.72
CA PRO A 236 0.09 21.22 -0.64
C PRO A 236 0.75 20.19 -1.56
N ILE A 237 0.13 19.92 -2.72
CA ILE A 237 0.68 19.02 -3.74
C ILE A 237 1.59 19.81 -4.67
N LEU A 238 2.83 19.34 -4.82
CA LEU A 238 3.87 20.00 -5.61
C LEU A 238 3.87 19.51 -7.06
N THR A 239 4.27 20.37 -7.98
CA THR A 239 4.62 19.92 -9.33
C THR A 239 5.88 19.04 -9.28
N LEU A 240 6.08 18.20 -10.31
CA LEU A 240 7.27 17.35 -10.40
C LEU A 240 8.56 18.19 -10.42
N SER A 241 8.55 19.35 -11.08
CA SER A 241 9.69 20.27 -11.11
C SER A 241 9.99 20.89 -9.75
N GLN A 242 8.96 21.35 -9.03
CA GLN A 242 9.12 21.83 -7.65
C GLN A 242 9.69 20.76 -6.73
N CYS A 243 9.20 19.51 -6.82
CA CYS A 243 9.71 18.42 -6.00
C CYS A 243 11.19 18.11 -6.29
N ARG A 244 11.57 18.08 -7.57
CA ARG A 244 12.98 17.87 -7.99
C ARG A 244 13.92 19.01 -7.60
N ALA A 245 13.39 20.20 -7.39
CA ALA A 245 14.15 21.36 -6.90
C ALA A 245 14.33 21.35 -5.37
N MET A 246 13.67 20.43 -4.65
CA MET A 246 13.83 20.26 -3.21
C MET A 246 15.16 19.58 -2.86
N LYS A 247 15.40 19.27 -1.58
CA LYS A 247 16.66 18.70 -1.08
C LYS A 247 16.91 17.23 -1.49
N TYR A 248 15.97 16.58 -2.15
CA TYR A 248 16.18 15.26 -2.75
C TYR A 248 17.11 15.34 -3.96
N ARG A 249 17.85 14.26 -4.23
CA ARG A 249 18.50 14.15 -5.54
C ARG A 249 17.41 14.09 -6.62
N ALA A 250 17.44 14.99 -7.60
CA ALA A 250 16.42 15.14 -8.64
C ALA A 250 16.13 13.80 -9.37
N SER A 251 17.16 12.97 -9.61
CA SER A 251 17.06 11.66 -10.25
C SER A 251 16.25 10.63 -9.44
N ARG A 252 16.13 10.81 -8.11
CA ARG A 252 15.30 9.93 -7.29
C ARG A 252 13.81 10.17 -7.44
N ILE A 253 13.42 11.37 -7.90
CA ILE A 253 11.99 11.73 -8.06
C ILE A 253 11.59 11.44 -9.51
N THR A 254 10.88 10.32 -9.70
CA THR A 254 10.42 9.86 -11.01
C THR A 254 9.05 10.43 -11.36
N SER A 255 8.61 10.26 -12.61
CA SER A 255 7.26 10.64 -13.05
C SER A 255 6.16 9.76 -12.45
N TYR A 256 6.50 8.62 -11.87
CA TYR A 256 5.62 7.71 -11.15
C TYR A 256 5.37 8.12 -9.69
N MET A 257 6.05 9.17 -9.25
CA MET A 257 5.94 9.73 -7.90
C MET A 257 5.20 11.05 -7.93
N LEU A 258 4.67 11.42 -6.77
CA LEU A 258 4.01 12.67 -6.48
C LEU A 258 4.54 13.17 -5.14
N CYS A 259 4.81 14.46 -5.02
CA CYS A 259 5.28 15.04 -3.77
C CYS A 259 4.21 15.94 -3.17
N ALA A 260 4.02 15.83 -1.87
CA ALA A 260 3.14 16.73 -1.13
C ALA A 260 3.68 16.98 0.28
N GLY A 261 3.37 18.17 0.81
CA GLY A 261 3.80 18.59 2.13
C GLY A 261 4.68 19.82 2.11
N ARG A 262 4.66 20.58 3.22
CA ARG A 262 5.48 21.76 3.43
C ARG A 262 5.68 22.01 4.92
N GLY A 263 6.92 21.90 5.38
CA GLY A 263 7.24 22.06 6.80
C GLY A 263 6.46 21.03 7.64
N ALA A 264 5.82 21.45 8.72
CA ALA A 264 5.08 20.56 9.63
C ALA A 264 3.85 19.87 9.00
N MET A 265 3.41 20.29 7.81
CA MET A 265 2.31 19.65 7.08
C MET A 265 2.86 18.52 6.21
N ASP A 266 2.87 17.31 6.72
CA ASP A 266 3.46 16.14 6.07
C ASP A 266 2.81 14.85 6.56
N SER A 267 2.98 13.75 5.82
CA SER A 267 2.73 12.39 6.30
C SER A 267 3.90 11.90 7.17
N CYS A 268 3.63 10.96 8.06
CA CYS A 268 4.65 10.46 8.98
C CYS A 268 4.64 8.92 9.09
N GLN A 269 5.53 8.38 9.93
CA GLN A 269 5.63 6.93 10.15
C GLN A 269 4.27 6.37 10.64
N GLY A 270 3.77 5.35 9.96
CA GLY A 270 2.47 4.75 10.17
C GLY A 270 1.43 5.14 9.11
N ASP A 271 1.61 6.25 8.37
CA ASP A 271 0.75 6.59 7.23
C ASP A 271 1.09 5.79 5.97
N SER A 272 2.23 5.11 5.93
CA SER A 272 2.70 4.27 4.80
C SER A 272 1.58 3.40 4.22
N GLY A 273 1.38 3.44 2.92
CA GLY A 273 0.32 2.72 2.21
C GLY A 273 -1.06 3.37 2.29
N GLY A 274 -1.25 4.36 3.16
CA GLY A 274 -2.49 5.14 3.26
C GLY A 274 -2.68 6.14 2.12
N PRO A 275 -3.87 6.78 2.04
CA PRO A 275 -4.25 7.64 0.93
C PRO A 275 -3.75 9.08 1.07
N LEU A 276 -3.41 9.68 -0.08
CA LEU A 276 -3.45 11.11 -0.33
C LEU A 276 -4.68 11.39 -1.19
N LEU A 277 -5.61 12.16 -0.65
CA LEU A 277 -6.94 12.43 -1.20
C LEU A 277 -7.03 13.84 -1.76
N VAL A 278 -7.81 14.02 -2.82
CA VAL A 278 -8.17 15.33 -3.37
C VAL A 278 -9.68 15.37 -3.60
N PRO A 279 -10.36 16.46 -3.23
CA PRO A 279 -11.77 16.63 -3.55
C PRO A 279 -11.96 16.82 -5.06
N ASN A 280 -13.00 16.20 -5.62
CA ASN A 280 -13.47 16.38 -6.98
C ASN A 280 -15.02 16.47 -6.98
N GLY A 281 -15.54 17.70 -6.94
CA GLY A 281 -16.95 17.97 -6.65
C GLY A 281 -17.28 17.56 -5.20
N ASP A 282 -18.30 16.75 -5.06
CA ASP A 282 -18.80 16.19 -3.79
C ASP A 282 -18.11 14.89 -3.36
N LYS A 283 -17.22 14.35 -4.22
CA LYS A 283 -16.48 13.09 -4.02
C LYS A 283 -15.01 13.36 -3.74
N PHE A 284 -14.34 12.36 -3.14
CA PHE A 284 -12.89 12.31 -3.01
C PHE A 284 -12.29 11.32 -4.00
N GLU A 285 -11.10 11.66 -4.52
CA GLU A 285 -10.25 10.79 -5.34
C GLU A 285 -8.94 10.49 -4.63
N ILE A 286 -8.43 9.25 -4.74
CA ILE A 286 -7.11 8.88 -4.24
C ILE A 286 -6.04 9.17 -5.30
N VAL A 287 -5.31 10.27 -5.15
CA VAL A 287 -4.28 10.70 -6.11
C VAL A 287 -2.89 10.17 -5.78
N GLY A 288 -2.65 9.79 -4.52
CA GLY A 288 -1.37 9.29 -4.05
C GLY A 288 -1.51 8.19 -3.00
N ILE A 289 -0.46 7.36 -2.88
CA ILE A 289 -0.27 6.38 -1.82
C ILE A 289 0.98 6.77 -1.06
N VAL A 290 0.91 6.91 0.26
CA VAL A 290 2.08 7.27 1.10
C VAL A 290 3.18 6.22 0.90
N SER A 291 4.36 6.65 0.46
CA SER A 291 5.46 5.77 0.07
C SER A 291 6.72 5.98 0.88
N TRP A 292 7.38 7.13 0.78
CA TRP A 292 8.63 7.38 1.49
C TRP A 292 8.87 8.88 1.74
N GLY A 293 9.83 9.18 2.60
CA GLY A 293 10.28 10.55 2.90
C GLY A 293 11.52 10.54 3.77
N VAL A 294 12.07 11.73 4.05
CA VAL A 294 13.20 11.93 4.97
C VAL A 294 12.69 12.62 6.23
N GLY A 295 12.44 11.85 7.27
CA GLY A 295 11.80 12.31 8.50
C GLY A 295 10.32 12.61 8.29
N CYS A 296 9.75 13.51 9.08
CA CYS A 296 8.39 14.01 8.94
C CYS A 296 8.39 15.52 9.14
N GLY A 297 7.84 16.26 8.18
CA GLY A 297 7.76 17.71 8.25
C GLY A 297 9.11 18.44 8.18
N ARG A 298 10.17 17.82 7.72
CA ARG A 298 11.48 18.44 7.63
C ARG A 298 11.55 19.46 6.48
N PRO A 299 12.02 20.70 6.70
CA PRO A 299 12.09 21.72 5.65
C PRO A 299 12.91 21.28 4.43
N GLY A 300 12.27 21.28 3.27
CA GLY A 300 12.87 20.89 1.99
C GLY A 300 12.80 19.40 1.68
N TYR A 301 12.12 18.61 2.50
CA TYR A 301 11.86 17.18 2.28
C TYR A 301 10.35 16.90 2.36
N PRO A 302 9.57 17.22 1.31
CA PRO A 302 8.15 16.87 1.27
C PRO A 302 7.98 15.35 1.25
N GLY A 303 6.83 14.85 1.71
CA GLY A 303 6.46 13.45 1.55
C GLY A 303 6.42 13.04 0.07
N VAL A 304 6.83 11.80 -0.23
CA VAL A 304 6.78 11.22 -1.57
C VAL A 304 5.76 10.10 -1.59
N TYR A 305 4.89 10.16 -2.58
CA TYR A 305 3.73 9.30 -2.77
C TYR A 305 3.81 8.60 -4.12
N THR A 306 3.28 7.40 -4.22
CA THR A 306 3.04 6.76 -5.52
C THR A 306 1.93 7.51 -6.25
N ARG A 307 2.17 8.01 -7.48
CA ARG A 307 1.19 8.74 -8.31
C ARG A 307 0.18 7.77 -8.90
N VAL A 308 -1.01 7.66 -8.31
CA VAL A 308 -2.04 6.65 -8.67
C VAL A 308 -2.47 6.76 -10.13
N SER A 309 -2.57 7.98 -10.70
CA SER A 309 -2.96 8.18 -12.10
C SER A 309 -2.06 7.49 -13.14
N LYS A 310 -0.84 7.11 -12.76
CA LYS A 310 0.10 6.35 -13.61
C LYS A 310 -0.17 4.84 -13.63
N TYR A 311 -1.08 4.37 -12.78
CA TYR A 311 -1.35 2.94 -12.60
C TYR A 311 -2.79 2.56 -12.94
N ILE A 312 -3.58 3.45 -13.54
CA ILE A 312 -5.00 3.18 -13.87
C ILE A 312 -5.15 1.92 -14.72
N ASN A 313 -4.32 1.72 -15.73
CA ASN A 313 -4.37 0.51 -16.56
C ASN A 313 -3.98 -0.74 -15.78
N TRP A 314 -2.97 -0.65 -14.91
CA TRP A 314 -2.58 -1.75 -14.04
C TRP A 314 -3.68 -2.09 -13.02
N LEU A 315 -4.33 -1.07 -12.45
CA LEU A 315 -5.45 -1.25 -11.54
C LEU A 315 -6.64 -1.89 -12.26
N LYS A 316 -7.05 -1.38 -13.42
CA LYS A 316 -8.15 -1.96 -14.22
C LYS A 316 -7.90 -3.43 -14.53
N TYR A 317 -6.70 -3.77 -15.00
CA TYR A 317 -6.32 -5.16 -15.31
C TYR A 317 -6.44 -6.09 -14.09
N ASN A 318 -6.02 -5.63 -12.90
CA ASN A 318 -6.05 -6.47 -11.69
C ASN A 318 -7.40 -6.44 -10.95
N LEU A 319 -8.35 -5.63 -11.39
CA LEU A 319 -9.70 -5.46 -10.83
C LEU A 319 -10.81 -5.90 -11.80
N GLU A 320 -10.46 -6.64 -12.89
CA GLU A 320 -11.42 -7.11 -13.90
C GLU A 320 -12.50 -8.05 -13.31
N ASP A 321 -12.17 -8.74 -12.22
CA ASP A 321 -13.07 -9.69 -11.56
C ASP A 321 -14.00 -9.05 -10.51
N THR A 322 -13.97 -7.72 -10.35
CA THR A 322 -14.76 -6.99 -9.34
C THR A 322 -15.37 -5.71 -9.90
N CYS A 323 -16.33 -5.13 -9.18
CA CYS A 323 -16.93 -3.84 -9.53
C CYS A 323 -16.10 -2.68 -8.99
N VAL A 324 -15.60 -1.82 -9.89
CA VAL A 324 -14.99 -0.54 -9.53
C VAL A 324 -16.08 0.52 -9.54
N CYS A 325 -16.36 1.12 -8.38
CA CYS A 325 -17.39 2.13 -8.20
C CYS A 325 -17.00 3.48 -8.83
N SER A 326 -17.99 4.27 -9.24
CA SER A 326 -17.81 5.58 -9.89
C SER A 326 -18.56 6.70 -9.18
#